data_ff06dd6857d86a4aa8886fc56dd34c01
#
_entry.id   ff06dd6857d86a4aa8886fc56dd34c01
#
_cell.length_a   1.000
_cell.length_b   1.000
_cell.length_c   1.000
_cell.angle_alpha   90.00
_cell.angle_beta   90.00
_cell.angle_gamma   90.00
#
_symmetry.space_group_name_H-M   'P 1'
#
loop_
_entity.id
_entity.type
_entity.pdbx_description
1 polymer ?
#
loop_
_entity_poly.entity_id
_entity_poly.type
_entity_poly.pdbx_seq_one_letter_code
_entity_poly.pdbx_strand_id
1 'polypeptide(L)'
;EKIRDCINSVLWADEIIVFDSGSTDRTVELAKKYTDKVYVTDWPGYGPQKQRALEKAVKDWVLSIDADEQVTPELRVEIDTCLEDDPKAIAFRIPWAVHIFGKRLDFGRSGRAPLRLFKREGARFSDAQVHEKIILPSGKIGKLEGRLLHFSHRNMLQALEKFIQYSWLWAQQRHEKGEKTGIANALLHSCWEFFNIYVFRLGFLDGRRGLLMAILFWQYTFNKYASLWSLNIPVKK
;
A
#
# COMPACT_ATOMS: atom_id res chain seq x y z
N GLU A 1 2.46 -11.44 -14.71
CA GLU A 1 0.99 -11.67 -14.64
C GLU A 1 0.27 -10.59 -13.80
N LYS A 2 0.75 -10.20 -12.61
CA LYS A 2 0.08 -9.21 -11.76
C LYS A 2 -0.16 -7.87 -12.47
N ILE A 3 0.86 -7.32 -13.16
CA ILE A 3 0.74 -6.04 -13.89
C ILE A 3 -0.35 -6.08 -14.97
N ARG A 4 -0.46 -7.20 -15.69
CA ARG A 4 -1.48 -7.37 -16.72
C ARG A 4 -2.88 -7.30 -16.11
N ASP A 5 -3.11 -8.03 -15.02
CA ASP A 5 -4.41 -8.12 -14.37
C ASP A 5 -4.78 -6.78 -13.69
N CYS A 6 -3.79 -6.07 -13.14
CA CYS A 6 -3.94 -4.71 -12.64
C CYS A 6 -4.37 -3.75 -13.75
N ILE A 7 -3.63 -3.68 -14.88
CA ILE A 7 -3.94 -2.79 -15.99
C ILE A 7 -5.30 -3.12 -16.58
N ASN A 8 -5.62 -4.41 -16.79
CA ASN A 8 -6.92 -4.83 -17.31
C ASN A 8 -8.09 -4.33 -16.45
N SER A 9 -7.91 -4.22 -15.14
CA SER A 9 -8.95 -3.73 -14.24
C SER A 9 -9.21 -2.22 -14.34
N VAL A 10 -8.34 -1.47 -15.04
CA VAL A 10 -8.39 -0.01 -15.18
C VAL A 10 -8.34 0.48 -16.64
N LEU A 11 -8.57 -0.39 -17.63
CA LEU A 11 -8.60 -0.03 -19.05
C LEU A 11 -9.69 1.02 -19.40
N TRP A 12 -10.64 1.25 -18.54
CA TRP A 12 -11.67 2.27 -18.64
C TRP A 12 -11.17 3.68 -18.31
N ALA A 13 -9.98 3.82 -17.68
CA ALA A 13 -9.40 5.12 -17.40
C ALA A 13 -8.92 5.80 -18.68
N ASP A 14 -9.08 7.12 -18.78
CA ASP A 14 -8.63 7.93 -19.92
C ASP A 14 -7.12 7.90 -20.12
N GLU A 15 -6.37 7.62 -19.05
CA GLU A 15 -4.93 7.61 -19.06
C GLU A 15 -4.38 6.57 -18.07
N ILE A 16 -3.41 5.78 -18.52
CA ILE A 16 -2.69 4.81 -17.70
C ILE A 16 -1.20 5.14 -17.75
N ILE A 17 -0.61 5.39 -16.60
CA ILE A 17 0.81 5.69 -16.43
C ILE A 17 1.45 4.62 -15.57
N VAL A 18 2.53 4.03 -16.05
CA VAL A 18 3.27 2.98 -15.36
C VAL A 18 4.70 3.44 -15.10
N PHE A 19 5.11 3.39 -13.83
CA PHE A 19 6.50 3.56 -13.44
C PHE A 19 7.06 2.22 -12.96
N ASP A 20 8.12 1.77 -13.62
CA ASP A 20 8.85 0.55 -13.30
C ASP A 20 10.24 0.91 -12.75
N SER A 21 10.67 0.20 -11.72
CA SER A 21 11.93 0.46 -11.03
C SER A 21 12.99 -0.60 -11.35
N GLY A 22 13.02 -1.06 -12.60
CA GLY A 22 13.98 -2.02 -13.07
C GLY A 22 13.56 -3.48 -12.88
N SER A 23 12.30 -3.80 -13.17
CA SER A 23 11.84 -5.20 -13.20
C SER A 23 12.67 -6.03 -14.17
N THR A 24 13.09 -7.20 -13.71
CA THR A 24 13.91 -8.15 -14.48
C THR A 24 13.08 -9.20 -15.23
N ASP A 25 11.76 -9.18 -15.01
CA ASP A 25 10.79 -10.04 -15.70
C ASP A 25 10.11 -9.31 -16.88
N ARG A 26 9.07 -9.89 -17.42
CA ARG A 26 8.32 -9.32 -18.56
C ARG A 26 7.35 -8.17 -18.18
N THR A 27 7.48 -7.57 -16.98
CA THR A 27 6.56 -6.53 -16.51
C THR A 27 6.49 -5.34 -17.47
N VAL A 28 7.64 -4.79 -17.88
CA VAL A 28 7.70 -3.65 -18.81
C VAL A 28 7.15 -4.00 -20.19
N GLU A 29 7.49 -5.17 -20.74
CA GLU A 29 6.95 -5.66 -22.03
C GLU A 29 5.43 -5.77 -21.99
N LEU A 30 4.88 -6.31 -20.90
CA LEU A 30 3.45 -6.48 -20.73
C LEU A 30 2.74 -5.12 -20.58
N ALA A 31 3.29 -4.20 -19.80
CA ALA A 31 2.70 -2.87 -19.62
C ALA A 31 2.63 -2.08 -20.94
N LYS A 32 3.68 -2.14 -21.77
CA LYS A 32 3.73 -1.47 -23.08
C LYS A 32 2.69 -1.96 -24.09
N LYS A 33 2.03 -3.10 -23.84
CA LYS A 33 0.91 -3.55 -24.71
C LYS A 33 -0.38 -2.77 -24.48
N TYR A 34 -0.46 -2.01 -23.39
CA TYR A 34 -1.68 -1.32 -22.97
C TYR A 34 -1.54 0.20 -22.96
N THR A 35 -0.32 0.71 -22.80
CA THR A 35 -0.04 2.16 -22.78
C THR A 35 1.38 2.45 -23.24
N ASP A 36 1.56 3.58 -23.93
CA ASP A 36 2.88 4.11 -24.29
C ASP A 36 3.56 4.86 -23.13
N LYS A 37 2.81 5.16 -22.05
CA LYS A 37 3.30 5.90 -20.88
C LYS A 37 3.91 4.96 -19.83
N VAL A 38 4.92 4.18 -20.26
CA VAL A 38 5.70 3.27 -19.41
C VAL A 38 7.10 3.83 -19.23
N TYR A 39 7.43 4.22 -18.01
CA TYR A 39 8.71 4.82 -17.64
C TYR A 39 9.53 3.85 -16.78
N VAL A 40 10.74 3.54 -17.22
CA VAL A 40 11.69 2.73 -16.45
C VAL A 40 12.72 3.67 -15.81
N THR A 41 12.80 3.64 -14.48
CA THR A 41 13.65 4.57 -13.71
C THR A 41 14.35 3.82 -12.57
N ASP A 42 15.24 4.53 -11.85
CA ASP A 42 15.79 4.06 -10.58
C ASP A 42 14.70 3.94 -9.49
N TRP A 43 15.07 3.34 -8.37
CA TRP A 43 14.20 3.23 -7.19
C TRP A 43 14.59 4.22 -6.09
N PRO A 44 13.95 5.40 -5.99
CA PRO A 44 14.22 6.37 -4.92
C PRO A 44 13.37 6.16 -3.66
N GLY A 45 12.49 5.18 -3.65
CA GLY A 45 11.49 4.93 -2.61
C GLY A 45 10.06 5.08 -3.13
N TYR A 46 9.07 4.63 -2.35
CA TYR A 46 7.65 4.62 -2.77
C TYR A 46 7.09 6.03 -3.01
N GLY A 47 7.34 6.96 -2.10
CA GLY A 47 6.85 8.33 -2.24
C GLY A 47 7.38 9.05 -3.47
N PRO A 48 8.70 9.18 -3.64
CA PRO A 48 9.30 9.80 -4.82
C PRO A 48 8.90 9.12 -6.14
N GLN A 49 8.77 7.77 -6.16
CA GLN A 49 8.35 7.08 -7.37
C GLN A 49 6.90 7.37 -7.75
N LYS A 50 5.99 7.40 -6.76
CA LYS A 50 4.58 7.79 -6.99
C LYS A 50 4.46 9.28 -7.34
N GLN A 51 5.34 10.13 -6.80
CA GLN A 51 5.40 11.55 -7.17
C GLN A 51 5.78 11.72 -8.64
N ARG A 52 6.79 11.00 -9.13
CA ARG A 52 7.17 11.00 -10.56
C ARG A 52 6.00 10.59 -11.46
N ALA A 53 5.20 9.60 -11.03
CA ALA A 53 4.01 9.19 -11.77
C ALA A 53 2.92 10.26 -11.77
N LEU A 54 2.68 10.93 -10.65
CA LEU A 54 1.73 12.01 -10.52
C LEU A 54 2.10 13.22 -11.41
N GLU A 55 3.38 13.54 -11.54
CA GLU A 55 3.90 14.63 -12.39
C GLU A 55 3.67 14.37 -13.89
N LYS A 56 3.52 13.12 -14.31
CA LYS A 56 3.19 12.75 -15.68
C LYS A 56 1.68 12.73 -15.96
N ALA A 57 0.85 12.72 -14.93
CA ALA A 57 -0.60 12.71 -15.07
C ALA A 57 -1.11 14.07 -15.56
N VAL A 58 -2.06 14.04 -16.50
CA VAL A 58 -2.64 15.26 -17.08
C VAL A 58 -4.14 15.39 -16.82
N LYS A 59 -4.78 14.33 -16.33
CA LYS A 59 -6.22 14.32 -16.02
C LYS A 59 -6.50 14.90 -14.64
N ASP A 60 -7.73 15.34 -14.40
CA ASP A 60 -8.12 16.03 -13.17
C ASP A 60 -8.14 15.11 -11.95
N TRP A 61 -8.53 13.86 -12.15
CA TRP A 61 -8.56 12.83 -11.11
C TRP A 61 -7.48 11.78 -11.31
N VAL A 62 -6.90 11.33 -10.22
CA VAL A 62 -5.86 10.29 -10.18
C VAL A 62 -6.31 9.16 -9.29
N LEU A 63 -6.32 7.95 -9.84
CA LEU A 63 -6.42 6.70 -9.09
C LEU A 63 -5.04 6.09 -8.96
N SER A 64 -4.44 6.17 -7.77
CA SER A 64 -3.11 5.60 -7.49
C SER A 64 -3.25 4.19 -6.94
N ILE A 65 -2.85 3.20 -7.74
CA ILE A 65 -2.87 1.77 -7.39
C ILE A 65 -1.49 1.14 -7.52
N ASP A 66 -1.28 0.06 -6.79
CA ASP A 66 -0.07 -0.74 -6.87
C ASP A 66 -0.27 -1.90 -7.88
N ALA A 67 0.79 -2.41 -8.50
CA ALA A 67 0.72 -3.46 -9.53
C ALA A 67 0.10 -4.79 -9.05
N ASP A 68 -0.09 -4.95 -7.75
CA ASP A 68 -0.76 -6.10 -7.13
C ASP A 68 -2.17 -5.76 -6.60
N GLU A 69 -2.74 -4.63 -7.08
CA GLU A 69 -4.12 -4.23 -6.82
C GLU A 69 -4.97 -4.31 -8.09
N GLN A 70 -6.28 -4.52 -7.94
CA GLN A 70 -7.24 -4.57 -9.04
C GLN A 70 -8.54 -3.91 -8.63
N VAL A 71 -9.09 -3.09 -9.53
CA VAL A 71 -10.41 -2.47 -9.36
C VAL A 71 -11.48 -3.51 -9.65
N THR A 72 -12.46 -3.67 -8.74
CA THR A 72 -13.62 -4.52 -9.00
C THR A 72 -14.63 -3.82 -9.91
N PRO A 73 -15.50 -4.55 -10.63
CA PRO A 73 -16.58 -3.94 -11.42
C PRO A 73 -17.48 -3.01 -10.60
N GLU A 74 -17.79 -3.39 -9.37
CA GLU A 74 -18.62 -2.60 -8.43
C GLU A 74 -17.92 -1.30 -8.05
N LEU A 75 -16.62 -1.37 -7.73
CA LEU A 75 -15.83 -0.18 -7.41
C LEU A 75 -15.72 0.75 -8.63
N ARG A 76 -15.57 0.20 -9.83
CA ARG A 76 -15.56 0.99 -11.06
C ARG A 76 -16.85 1.80 -11.20
N VAL A 77 -18.01 1.14 -11.14
CA VAL A 77 -19.33 1.80 -11.27
C VAL A 77 -19.47 2.92 -10.21
N GLU A 78 -19.03 2.65 -8.97
CA GLU A 78 -19.10 3.65 -7.91
C GLU A 78 -18.18 4.85 -8.20
N ILE A 79 -16.97 4.62 -8.75
CA ILE A 79 -16.05 5.70 -9.16
C ILE A 79 -16.68 6.52 -10.28
N ASP A 80 -17.18 5.90 -11.35
CA ASP A 80 -17.80 6.57 -12.47
C ASP A 80 -18.97 7.46 -12.00
N THR A 81 -19.91 6.90 -11.25
CA THR A 81 -21.05 7.64 -10.67
C THR A 81 -20.60 8.80 -9.77
N CYS A 82 -19.58 8.54 -8.92
CA CYS A 82 -19.10 9.56 -8.00
C CYS A 82 -18.45 10.75 -8.73
N LEU A 83 -17.76 10.50 -9.85
CA LEU A 83 -17.07 11.57 -10.60
C LEU A 83 -18.00 12.33 -11.55
N GLU A 84 -19.07 11.73 -12.06
CA GLU A 84 -20.10 12.39 -12.89
C GLU A 84 -20.82 13.52 -12.14
N ASP A 85 -21.05 13.37 -10.84
CA ASP A 85 -21.75 14.32 -9.99
C ASP A 85 -20.92 15.52 -9.52
N ASP A 86 -19.68 15.71 -10.03
CA ASP A 86 -18.67 16.68 -9.56
C ASP A 86 -18.59 16.73 -8.03
N PRO A 87 -17.95 15.73 -7.43
CA PRO A 87 -18.02 15.52 -5.99
C PRO A 87 -17.45 16.70 -5.20
N LYS A 88 -18.15 17.11 -4.14
CA LYS A 88 -17.65 18.10 -3.16
C LYS A 88 -16.39 17.63 -2.43
N ALA A 89 -16.09 16.34 -2.48
CA ALA A 89 -14.87 15.77 -1.94
C ALA A 89 -13.71 15.94 -2.92
N ILE A 90 -12.51 16.22 -2.40
CA ILE A 90 -11.28 16.32 -3.22
C ILE A 90 -10.54 14.98 -3.30
N ALA A 91 -10.94 14.00 -2.53
CA ALA A 91 -10.34 12.67 -2.52
C ALA A 91 -11.25 11.63 -1.86
N PHE A 92 -10.96 10.36 -2.13
CA PHE A 92 -11.70 9.23 -1.58
C PHE A 92 -10.76 8.15 -1.06
N ARG A 93 -11.12 7.59 0.08
CA ARG A 93 -10.53 6.37 0.62
C ARG A 93 -11.24 5.17 0.02
N ILE A 94 -10.45 4.17 -0.40
CA ILE A 94 -10.97 2.94 -1.00
C ILE A 94 -10.57 1.76 -0.11
N PRO A 95 -11.52 1.00 0.44
CA PRO A 95 -11.20 -0.14 1.30
C PRO A 95 -10.59 -1.29 0.48
N TRP A 96 -9.62 -1.97 1.09
CA TRP A 96 -9.04 -3.18 0.50
C TRP A 96 -9.91 -4.41 0.75
N ALA A 97 -9.89 -5.34 -0.21
CA ALA A 97 -10.15 -6.74 -0.02
C ALA A 97 -8.83 -7.50 -0.17
N VAL A 98 -8.19 -7.82 0.95
CA VAL A 98 -6.86 -8.43 0.96
C VAL A 98 -6.95 -9.90 0.58
N HIS A 99 -6.16 -10.31 -0.42
CA HIS A 99 -5.98 -11.71 -0.78
C HIS A 99 -4.62 -12.18 -0.28
N ILE A 100 -4.63 -13.26 0.50
CA ILE A 100 -3.42 -13.89 1.00
C ILE A 100 -3.48 -15.40 0.77
N PHE A 101 -2.41 -15.96 0.20
CA PHE A 101 -2.31 -17.40 -0.08
C PHE A 101 -3.55 -17.94 -0.81
N GLY A 102 -3.99 -17.20 -1.85
CA GLY A 102 -5.09 -17.59 -2.72
C GLY A 102 -6.50 -17.42 -2.13
N LYS A 103 -6.68 -16.80 -0.96
CA LYS A 103 -8.00 -16.55 -0.38
C LYS A 103 -8.16 -15.10 0.05
N ARG A 104 -9.34 -14.55 -0.22
CA ARG A 104 -9.77 -13.24 0.28
C ARG A 104 -9.98 -13.31 1.79
N LEU A 105 -9.57 -12.27 2.47
CA LEU A 105 -9.90 -11.97 3.85
C LEU A 105 -10.90 -10.82 3.89
N ASP A 106 -11.89 -10.90 4.77
CA ASP A 106 -12.92 -9.87 4.90
C ASP A 106 -12.74 -9.00 6.15
N PHE A 107 -11.95 -9.44 7.10
CA PHE A 107 -11.72 -8.82 8.40
C PHE A 107 -10.23 -8.49 8.64
N GLY A 108 -9.88 -8.11 9.84
CA GLY A 108 -8.51 -7.85 10.24
C GLY A 108 -7.86 -6.71 9.45
N ARG A 109 -6.94 -7.04 8.55
CA ARG A 109 -6.25 -6.06 7.68
C ARG A 109 -7.08 -5.66 6.45
N SER A 110 -8.06 -6.46 6.06
CA SER A 110 -9.05 -6.10 5.07
C SER A 110 -9.94 -4.96 5.56
N GLY A 111 -10.56 -4.24 4.65
CA GLY A 111 -11.38 -3.07 4.99
C GLY A 111 -10.58 -1.84 5.44
N ARG A 112 -9.25 -1.93 5.62
CA ARG A 112 -8.42 -0.73 5.74
C ARG A 112 -8.54 0.06 4.45
N ALA A 113 -8.92 1.34 4.56
CA ALA A 113 -9.20 2.21 3.43
C ALA A 113 -8.10 3.27 3.26
N PRO A 114 -7.04 2.99 2.49
CA PRO A 114 -6.08 4.02 2.11
C PRO A 114 -6.72 5.05 1.18
N LEU A 115 -6.12 6.24 1.13
CA LEU A 115 -6.45 7.23 0.12
C LEU A 115 -5.92 6.73 -1.23
N ARG A 116 -6.78 6.66 -2.25
CA ARG A 116 -6.39 6.11 -3.57
C ARG A 116 -6.90 6.95 -4.74
N LEU A 117 -8.07 7.57 -4.63
CA LEU A 117 -8.65 8.43 -5.65
C LEU A 117 -8.61 9.88 -5.16
N PHE A 118 -8.07 10.82 -5.96
CA PHE A 118 -7.91 12.20 -5.54
C PHE A 118 -7.80 13.17 -6.74
N LYS A 119 -8.19 14.44 -6.53
CA LYS A 119 -7.93 15.52 -7.49
C LYS A 119 -6.43 15.74 -7.60
N ARG A 120 -5.93 15.79 -8.84
CA ARG A 120 -4.49 15.97 -9.13
C ARG A 120 -3.98 17.32 -8.68
N GLU A 121 -4.79 18.36 -8.83
CA GLU A 121 -4.40 19.74 -8.52
C GLU A 121 -4.03 19.90 -7.04
N GLY A 122 -2.83 20.41 -6.77
CA GLY A 122 -2.30 20.61 -5.43
C GLY A 122 -1.96 19.34 -4.65
N ALA A 123 -2.18 18.16 -5.24
CA ALA A 123 -1.79 16.89 -4.63
C ALA A 123 -0.30 16.61 -4.78
N ARG A 124 0.30 15.98 -3.78
CA ARG A 124 1.69 15.50 -3.83
C ARG A 124 1.88 14.28 -2.94
N PHE A 125 2.87 13.46 -3.25
CA PHE A 125 3.31 12.39 -2.36
C PHE A 125 4.40 12.90 -1.41
N SER A 126 4.45 12.33 -0.21
CA SER A 126 5.55 12.57 0.73
C SER A 126 6.83 11.87 0.26
N ASP A 127 8.00 12.38 0.65
CA ASP A 127 9.31 11.82 0.29
C ASP A 127 9.68 10.53 1.05
N ALA A 128 8.70 9.88 1.68
CA ALA A 128 8.93 8.69 2.47
C ALA A 128 9.33 7.50 1.59
N GLN A 129 10.39 6.79 1.97
CA GLN A 129 10.83 5.58 1.28
C GLN A 129 9.82 4.44 1.44
N VAL A 130 9.17 4.36 2.61
CA VAL A 130 8.07 3.43 2.90
C VAL A 130 6.96 4.16 3.65
N HIS A 131 5.72 3.69 3.50
CA HIS A 131 4.53 4.31 4.11
C HIS A 131 4.29 5.77 3.67
N GLU A 132 4.48 6.02 2.38
CA GLU A 132 4.19 7.30 1.75
C GLU A 132 2.75 7.75 2.01
N LYS A 133 2.56 9.05 2.04
CA LYS A 133 1.25 9.68 2.21
C LYS A 133 0.95 10.58 1.03
N ILE A 134 -0.31 10.61 0.61
CA ILE A 134 -0.82 11.63 -0.29
C ILE A 134 -1.13 12.86 0.55
N ILE A 135 -0.50 13.97 0.23
CA ILE A 135 -0.70 15.29 0.83
C ILE A 135 -1.60 16.06 -0.11
N LEU A 136 -2.72 16.52 0.39
CA LEU A 136 -3.75 17.21 -0.36
C LEU A 136 -3.92 18.64 0.15
N PRO A 137 -4.43 19.57 -0.67
CA PRO A 137 -4.96 20.84 -0.18
C PRO A 137 -6.12 20.62 0.80
N SER A 138 -6.57 21.69 1.46
CA SER A 138 -7.73 21.60 2.34
C SER A 138 -8.98 21.21 1.55
N GLY A 139 -9.73 20.22 2.06
CA GLY A 139 -10.94 19.74 1.42
C GLY A 139 -11.52 18.50 2.09
N LYS A 140 -12.72 18.15 1.71
CA LYS A 140 -13.42 16.97 2.22
C LYS A 140 -12.83 15.70 1.61
N ILE A 141 -12.59 14.70 2.45
CA ILE A 141 -12.20 13.35 2.03
C ILE A 141 -13.41 12.43 2.21
N GLY A 142 -13.86 11.82 1.11
CA GLY A 142 -14.91 10.81 1.10
C GLY A 142 -14.36 9.40 1.34
N LYS A 143 -15.26 8.44 1.34
CA LYS A 143 -14.95 7.01 1.37
C LYS A 143 -15.90 6.31 0.40
N LEU A 144 -15.36 5.42 -0.43
CA LEU A 144 -16.13 4.52 -1.27
C LEU A 144 -16.40 3.20 -0.52
N GLU A 145 -17.45 2.51 -0.90
CA GLU A 145 -17.83 1.21 -0.30
C GLU A 145 -17.29 0.04 -1.13
N GLY A 146 -17.15 0.22 -2.44
CA GLY A 146 -16.50 -0.73 -3.35
C GLY A 146 -15.06 -1.01 -2.92
N ARG A 147 -14.59 -2.23 -3.19
CA ARG A 147 -13.30 -2.68 -2.68
C ARG A 147 -12.25 -2.84 -3.77
N LEU A 148 -11.04 -2.39 -3.45
CA LEU A 148 -9.84 -2.64 -4.25
C LEU A 148 -9.26 -3.99 -3.84
N LEU A 149 -9.19 -4.96 -4.76
CA LEU A 149 -8.56 -6.25 -4.50
C LEU A 149 -7.06 -6.02 -4.32
N HIS A 150 -6.46 -6.59 -3.28
CA HIS A 150 -5.04 -6.46 -2.99
C HIS A 150 -4.40 -7.83 -2.80
N PHE A 151 -3.64 -8.29 -3.78
CA PHE A 151 -2.97 -9.60 -3.79
C PHE A 151 -1.61 -9.51 -3.11
N SER A 152 -1.62 -9.33 -1.79
CA SER A 152 -0.45 -8.97 -0.98
C SER A 152 0.67 -10.00 -1.05
N HIS A 153 0.37 -11.28 -0.79
CA HIS A 153 1.39 -12.33 -0.70
C HIS A 153 0.93 -13.62 -1.35
N ARG A 154 1.77 -14.20 -2.23
CA ARG A 154 1.50 -15.49 -2.89
C ARG A 154 1.77 -16.67 -1.96
N ASN A 155 2.84 -16.57 -1.17
CA ASN A 155 3.28 -17.61 -0.23
C ASN A 155 3.94 -16.99 1.00
N MET A 156 4.27 -17.85 1.97
CA MET A 156 4.84 -17.44 3.24
C MET A 156 6.24 -16.84 3.09
N LEU A 157 7.07 -17.40 2.21
CA LEU A 157 8.43 -16.91 1.98
C LEU A 157 8.40 -15.43 1.53
N GLN A 158 7.62 -15.12 0.50
CA GLN A 158 7.47 -13.76 0.01
C GLN A 158 6.95 -12.78 1.07
N ALA A 159 6.03 -13.25 1.95
CA ALA A 159 5.54 -12.44 3.05
C ALA A 159 6.64 -12.11 4.06
N LEU A 160 7.44 -13.09 4.44
CA LEU A 160 8.53 -12.93 5.41
C LEU A 160 9.65 -12.04 4.87
N GLU A 161 10.08 -12.25 3.62
CA GLU A 161 11.11 -11.42 2.97
C GLU A 161 10.69 -9.94 2.95
N LYS A 162 9.46 -9.66 2.51
CA LYS A 162 8.90 -8.30 2.48
C LYS A 162 8.82 -7.70 3.88
N PHE A 163 8.40 -8.46 4.89
CA PHE A 163 8.30 -7.98 6.26
C PHE A 163 9.66 -7.70 6.90
N ILE A 164 10.66 -8.53 6.63
CA ILE A 164 12.03 -8.30 7.10
C ILE A 164 12.57 -7.02 6.48
N GLN A 165 12.51 -6.89 5.16
CA GLN A 165 12.99 -5.71 4.45
C GLN A 165 12.31 -4.41 4.93
N TYR A 166 10.99 -4.40 5.06
CA TYR A 166 10.24 -3.21 5.44
C TYR A 166 10.43 -2.85 6.92
N SER A 167 10.58 -3.84 7.80
CA SER A 167 10.87 -3.58 9.20
C SER A 167 12.25 -2.96 9.38
N TRP A 168 13.23 -3.40 8.61
CA TRP A 168 14.58 -2.85 8.61
C TRP A 168 14.63 -1.42 8.08
N LEU A 169 14.03 -1.15 6.91
CA LEU A 169 13.95 0.20 6.33
C LEU A 169 13.25 1.19 7.29
N TRP A 170 12.17 0.76 7.93
CA TRP A 170 11.49 1.57 8.94
C TRP A 170 12.40 1.89 10.12
N ALA A 171 13.16 0.91 10.61
CA ALA A 171 14.08 1.09 11.73
C ALA A 171 15.22 2.06 11.37
N GLN A 172 15.80 1.94 10.17
CA GLN A 172 16.83 2.86 9.69
C GLN A 172 16.33 4.31 9.63
N GLN A 173 15.17 4.56 9.03
CA GLN A 173 14.58 5.91 8.96
C GLN A 173 14.34 6.53 10.34
N ARG A 174 13.96 5.72 11.34
CA ARG A 174 13.74 6.19 12.71
C ARG A 174 15.06 6.44 13.44
N HIS A 175 16.04 5.59 13.21
CA HIS A 175 17.38 5.74 13.75
C HIS A 175 18.04 7.03 13.23
N GLU A 176 17.94 7.33 11.93
CA GLU A 176 18.43 8.57 11.31
C GLU A 176 17.79 9.83 11.92
N LYS A 177 16.55 9.73 12.38
CA LYS A 177 15.85 10.80 13.13
C LYS A 177 16.21 10.87 14.61
N GLY A 178 17.16 10.05 15.09
CA GLY A 178 17.56 9.99 16.47
C GLY A 178 16.55 9.33 17.42
N GLU A 179 15.52 8.65 16.89
CA GLU A 179 14.52 7.97 17.71
C GLU A 179 15.13 6.73 18.41
N LYS A 180 14.75 6.53 19.65
CA LYS A 180 15.20 5.40 20.47
C LYS A 180 14.02 4.58 20.96
N THR A 181 14.24 3.30 21.15
CA THR A 181 13.24 2.37 21.67
C THR A 181 13.91 1.29 22.54
N GLY A 182 13.10 0.48 23.21
CA GLY A 182 13.54 -0.68 23.97
C GLY A 182 12.76 -1.94 23.58
N ILE A 183 13.26 -3.10 24.01
CA ILE A 183 12.63 -4.38 23.69
C ILE A 183 11.22 -4.51 24.30
N ALA A 184 10.96 -3.87 25.44
CA ALA A 184 9.63 -3.81 26.05
C ALA A 184 8.62 -3.10 25.12
N ASN A 185 9.04 -2.00 24.47
CA ASN A 185 8.20 -1.32 23.50
C ASN A 185 7.93 -2.20 22.26
N ALA A 186 8.93 -2.98 21.82
CA ALA A 186 8.75 -3.93 20.72
C ALA A 186 7.64 -4.95 21.06
N LEU A 187 7.65 -5.51 22.25
CA LEU A 187 6.64 -6.45 22.73
C LEU A 187 5.27 -5.77 22.86
N LEU A 188 5.18 -4.62 23.50
CA LEU A 188 3.92 -3.91 23.71
C LEU A 188 3.24 -3.55 22.39
N HIS A 189 3.98 -2.97 21.43
CA HIS A 189 3.44 -2.59 20.14
C HIS A 189 3.04 -3.80 19.30
N SER A 190 3.79 -4.89 19.35
CA SER A 190 3.45 -6.10 18.60
C SER A 190 2.23 -6.83 19.19
N CYS A 191 2.13 -6.92 20.53
CA CYS A 191 0.94 -7.46 21.18
C CYS A 191 -0.31 -6.60 20.87
N TRP A 192 -0.17 -5.27 20.93
CA TRP A 192 -1.25 -4.38 20.55
C TRP A 192 -1.71 -4.60 19.10
N GLU A 193 -0.77 -4.73 18.14
CA GLU A 193 -1.11 -4.95 16.73
C GLU A 193 -1.78 -6.31 16.52
N PHE A 194 -1.36 -7.36 17.26
CA PHE A 194 -2.04 -8.65 17.24
C PHE A 194 -3.51 -8.52 17.69
N PHE A 195 -3.76 -7.93 18.86
CA PHE A 195 -5.12 -7.74 19.38
C PHE A 195 -5.95 -6.84 18.48
N ASN A 196 -5.36 -5.77 17.94
CA ASN A 196 -6.01 -4.87 17.01
C ASN A 196 -6.51 -5.60 15.76
N ILE A 197 -5.68 -6.45 15.15
CA ILE A 197 -6.05 -7.20 13.94
C ILE A 197 -7.00 -8.34 14.28
N TYR A 198 -6.67 -9.15 15.28
CA TYR A 198 -7.37 -10.39 15.53
C TYR A 198 -8.70 -10.19 16.26
N VAL A 199 -8.73 -9.33 17.27
CA VAL A 199 -9.90 -9.09 18.12
C VAL A 199 -10.69 -7.87 17.66
N PHE A 200 -10.11 -6.68 17.72
CA PHE A 200 -10.85 -5.44 17.48
C PHE A 200 -11.30 -5.26 16.04
N ARG A 201 -10.56 -5.80 15.07
CA ARG A 201 -10.94 -5.83 13.65
C ARG A 201 -11.53 -7.16 13.21
N LEU A 202 -11.97 -7.98 14.15
CA LEU A 202 -12.67 -9.24 13.93
C LEU A 202 -11.90 -10.24 13.06
N GLY A 203 -10.56 -10.18 13.04
CA GLY A 203 -9.73 -11.08 12.23
C GLY A 203 -9.95 -12.56 12.53
N PHE A 204 -10.45 -12.90 13.72
CA PHE A 204 -10.81 -14.27 14.09
C PHE A 204 -11.93 -14.86 13.21
N LEU A 205 -12.78 -14.00 12.60
CA LEU A 205 -13.83 -14.44 11.67
C LEU A 205 -13.26 -14.95 10.33
N ASP A 206 -12.04 -14.57 9.96
CA ASP A 206 -11.32 -15.15 8.82
C ASP A 206 -10.67 -16.53 9.14
N GLY A 207 -10.95 -17.08 10.32
CA GLY A 207 -10.49 -18.38 10.78
C GLY A 207 -8.96 -18.49 10.86
N ARG A 208 -8.40 -19.63 10.45
CA ARG A 208 -6.94 -19.88 10.54
C ARG A 208 -6.09 -18.85 9.77
N ARG A 209 -6.60 -18.29 8.68
CA ARG A 209 -5.88 -17.28 7.90
C ARG A 209 -5.86 -15.92 8.60
N GLY A 210 -6.95 -15.55 9.26
CA GLY A 210 -6.99 -14.35 10.09
C GLY A 210 -6.02 -14.43 11.27
N LEU A 211 -5.92 -15.59 11.93
CA LEU A 211 -4.92 -15.83 12.97
C LEU A 211 -3.50 -15.72 12.42
N LEU A 212 -3.22 -16.39 11.28
CA LEU A 212 -1.91 -16.33 10.64
C LEU A 212 -1.52 -14.87 10.30
N MET A 213 -2.45 -14.08 9.77
CA MET A 213 -2.21 -12.67 9.50
C MET A 213 -1.90 -11.87 10.75
N ALA A 214 -2.63 -12.09 11.84
CA ALA A 214 -2.38 -11.40 13.10
C ALA A 214 -0.99 -11.72 13.65
N ILE A 215 -0.55 -12.98 13.56
CA ILE A 215 0.79 -13.43 13.97
C ILE A 215 1.87 -12.79 13.07
N LEU A 216 1.69 -12.78 11.76
CA LEU A 216 2.64 -12.19 10.82
C LEU A 216 2.82 -10.70 11.05
N PHE A 217 1.74 -9.96 11.36
CA PHE A 217 1.82 -8.53 11.67
C PHE A 217 2.34 -8.27 13.09
N TRP A 218 2.11 -9.18 14.03
CA TRP A 218 2.80 -9.16 15.32
C TRP A 218 4.32 -9.26 15.13
N GLN A 219 4.79 -10.26 14.37
CA GLN A 219 6.21 -10.44 14.06
C GLN A 219 6.79 -9.23 13.32
N TYR A 220 6.10 -8.73 12.30
CA TYR A 220 6.52 -7.54 11.56
C TYR A 220 6.70 -6.34 12.48
N THR A 221 5.75 -6.10 13.38
CA THR A 221 5.80 -4.99 14.33
C THR A 221 6.93 -5.19 15.35
N PHE A 222 7.10 -6.41 15.86
CA PHE A 222 8.22 -6.74 16.73
C PHE A 222 9.57 -6.45 16.06
N ASN A 223 9.75 -6.94 14.83
CA ASN A 223 10.97 -6.73 14.06
C ASN A 223 11.29 -5.25 13.83
N LYS A 224 10.31 -4.39 13.59
CA LYS A 224 10.50 -2.93 13.45
C LYS A 224 11.19 -2.33 14.69
N TYR A 225 10.60 -2.55 15.86
CA TYR A 225 11.10 -1.96 17.09
C TYR A 225 12.36 -2.65 17.59
N ALA A 226 12.48 -3.96 17.44
CA ALA A 226 13.68 -4.71 17.78
C ALA A 226 14.88 -4.29 16.91
N SER A 227 14.68 -4.08 15.61
CA SER A 227 15.71 -3.56 14.72
C SER A 227 16.13 -2.13 15.10
N LEU A 228 15.17 -1.25 15.40
CA LEU A 228 15.50 0.10 15.88
C LEU A 228 16.27 0.07 17.19
N TRP A 229 15.88 -0.79 18.13
CA TRP A 229 16.63 -0.99 19.38
C TRP A 229 18.06 -1.47 19.11
N SER A 230 18.25 -2.47 18.22
CA SER A 230 19.56 -3.00 17.88
C SER A 230 20.50 -1.95 17.25
N LEU A 231 19.97 -1.05 16.42
CA LEU A 231 20.73 0.05 15.81
C LEU A 231 21.20 1.09 16.87
N ASN A 232 20.53 1.16 18.03
CA ASN A 232 20.88 2.07 19.11
C ASN A 232 21.80 1.44 20.17
N ILE A 233 22.16 0.16 20.05
CA ILE A 233 23.11 -0.48 20.96
C ILE A 233 24.53 -0.04 20.58
N PRO A 234 25.34 0.51 21.52
CA PRO A 234 26.73 0.81 21.23
C PRO A 234 27.49 -0.48 20.87
N VAL A 235 28.01 -0.55 19.65
CA VAL A 235 28.95 -1.63 19.31
C VAL A 235 30.23 -1.37 20.07
N LYS A 236 30.49 -2.14 21.11
CA LYS A 236 31.82 -2.15 21.72
C LYS A 236 32.80 -2.67 20.65
N LYS A 237 33.69 -1.78 20.19
CA LYS A 237 34.85 -2.15 19.39
C LYS A 237 35.83 -2.94 20.20
#